data_8ec3f279b347cf52cff116c0a6ba9604
#
_entry.id   8ec3f279b347cf52cff116c0a6ba9604
#
_cell.length_a   1.000
_cell.length_b   1.000
_cell.length_c   1.000
_cell.angle_alpha   90.00
_cell.angle_beta   90.00
_cell.angle_gamma   90.00
#
_symmetry.space_group_name_H-M   'P 1'
#
loop_
_entity.id
_entity.type
_entity.pdbx_description
1 polymer ?
#
loop_
_entity_poly.entity_id
_entity_poly.type
_entity_poly.pdbx_seq_one_letter_code
_entity_poly.pdbx_strand_id
1 'polypeptide(L)'
;MMSREGGCKEKGGGLMKIGAVTIGQSPRVDVTPDILPIFGEGVELLQAGALDGLTKEQIRSMAPLETDYVLVSRLNDGTFAKFGESFILDRMQSCISRLEEQGAVLIMLFCAGTFPDIFEAKVPLVYPAKILNGLARALSKNSNIIVITPDEQQVQQAYDQWGPIMEKVTPIPANPYGDMAEVRKAAEKARDIDADLIVMDCIGFTKEAKSIVSSIAKKPVLLCRTTLARTVSEMLDI
;
A
#
# COMPACT_ATOMS: atom_id res chain seq x y z
N MET A 1 -41.06 -39.63 -16.53
CA MET A 1 -41.14 -38.78 -15.32
C MET A 1 -39.91 -39.13 -14.48
N MET A 2 -38.81 -38.49 -14.72
CA MET A 2 -37.55 -38.68 -13.95
C MET A 2 -37.16 -37.35 -13.35
N SER A 3 -37.36 -37.24 -12.05
CA SER A 3 -36.98 -36.09 -11.22
C SER A 3 -35.46 -36.02 -11.14
N ARG A 4 -34.86 -34.92 -11.64
CA ARG A 4 -33.48 -34.57 -11.37
C ARG A 4 -33.46 -33.78 -10.09
N GLU A 5 -33.09 -34.40 -9.00
CA GLU A 5 -32.69 -33.71 -7.79
C GLU A 5 -31.35 -33.05 -8.04
N GLY A 6 -31.37 -31.73 -8.15
CA GLY A 6 -30.18 -30.88 -8.17
C GLY A 6 -29.59 -30.77 -6.76
N GLY A 7 -28.66 -31.66 -6.45
CA GLY A 7 -27.88 -31.52 -5.20
C GLY A 7 -27.05 -30.23 -5.24
N CYS A 8 -27.49 -29.25 -4.47
CA CYS A 8 -26.70 -28.11 -4.09
C CYS A 8 -25.55 -28.65 -3.25
N LYS A 9 -24.35 -28.78 -3.81
CA LYS A 9 -23.13 -29.05 -3.06
C LYS A 9 -22.87 -27.81 -2.20
N GLU A 10 -23.19 -27.91 -0.91
CA GLU A 10 -22.63 -27.00 0.10
C GLU A 10 -21.09 -27.07 -0.05
N LYS A 11 -20.51 -26.01 -0.60
CA LYS A 11 -19.07 -25.78 -0.51
C LYS A 11 -18.79 -25.56 0.98
N GLY A 12 -18.20 -26.54 1.63
CA GLY A 12 -17.61 -26.40 2.96
C GLY A 12 -16.49 -25.35 2.87
N GLY A 13 -16.89 -24.08 3.00
CA GLY A 13 -16.01 -22.95 2.76
C GLY A 13 -15.32 -22.53 4.04
N GLY A 14 -14.07 -22.98 4.26
CA GLY A 14 -13.16 -22.21 5.10
C GLY A 14 -12.93 -20.82 4.51
N LEU A 15 -12.65 -19.81 5.35
CA LEU A 15 -12.33 -18.45 4.90
C LEU A 15 -11.14 -18.48 3.93
N MET A 16 -11.22 -17.69 2.86
CA MET A 16 -10.09 -17.48 1.95
C MET A 16 -9.01 -16.67 2.67
N LYS A 17 -7.80 -17.20 2.75
CA LYS A 17 -6.70 -16.55 3.45
C LYS A 17 -5.89 -15.68 2.50
N ILE A 18 -5.88 -14.38 2.77
CA ILE A 18 -5.06 -13.39 2.05
C ILE A 18 -3.94 -12.92 2.99
N GLY A 19 -2.70 -12.97 2.52
CA GLY A 19 -1.55 -12.45 3.25
C GLY A 19 -1.34 -10.96 3.04
N ALA A 20 -0.87 -10.27 4.08
CA ALA A 20 -0.42 -8.88 4.00
C ALA A 20 0.92 -8.73 4.73
N VAL A 21 1.98 -8.39 3.99
CA VAL A 21 3.31 -8.08 4.55
C VAL A 21 3.45 -6.57 4.67
N THR A 22 3.63 -6.08 5.90
CA THR A 22 3.96 -4.68 6.14
C THR A 22 5.46 -4.49 6.38
N ILE A 23 6.01 -3.38 5.90
CA ILE A 23 7.38 -2.96 6.22
C ILE A 23 7.55 -2.59 7.68
N GLY A 24 6.47 -2.24 8.37
CA GLY A 24 6.43 -1.89 9.79
C GLY A 24 6.09 -3.07 10.69
N GLN A 25 5.34 -2.77 11.75
CA GLN A 25 4.80 -3.78 12.67
C GLN A 25 3.39 -4.20 12.27
N SER A 26 3.06 -5.46 12.52
CA SER A 26 1.72 -6.02 12.38
C SER A 26 1.02 -6.18 13.74
N PRO A 27 -0.35 -6.19 13.81
CA PRO A 27 -1.28 -5.94 12.71
C PRO A 27 -1.44 -4.45 12.39
N ARG A 28 -1.69 -4.13 11.13
CA ARG A 28 -1.95 -2.76 10.65
C ARG A 28 -3.42 -2.38 10.84
N VAL A 29 -3.78 -2.15 12.08
CA VAL A 29 -5.14 -1.74 12.48
C VAL A 29 -5.56 -0.37 11.93
N ASP A 30 -4.62 0.42 11.46
CA ASP A 30 -4.84 1.70 10.79
C ASP A 30 -5.18 1.55 9.29
N VAL A 31 -4.89 0.40 8.70
CA VAL A 31 -5.13 0.11 7.27
C VAL A 31 -6.37 -0.75 7.08
N THR A 32 -6.54 -1.77 7.91
CA THR A 32 -7.58 -2.79 7.77
C THR A 32 -9.02 -2.26 7.73
N PRO A 33 -9.42 -1.20 8.46
CA PRO A 33 -10.79 -0.68 8.39
C PRO A 33 -11.20 -0.16 7.00
N ASP A 34 -10.23 0.29 6.20
CA ASP A 34 -10.49 0.80 4.86
C ASP A 34 -10.52 -0.30 3.79
N ILE A 35 -9.90 -1.45 4.04
CA ILE A 35 -9.74 -2.52 3.04
C ILE A 35 -10.63 -3.75 3.29
N LEU A 36 -10.84 -4.16 4.54
CA LEU A 36 -11.66 -5.34 4.84
C LEU A 36 -13.10 -5.25 4.26
N PRO A 37 -13.77 -4.08 4.29
CA PRO A 37 -15.08 -3.96 3.65
C PRO A 37 -15.08 -4.17 2.13
N ILE A 38 -13.90 -4.12 1.48
CA ILE A 38 -13.75 -4.37 0.04
C ILE A 38 -13.69 -5.87 -0.23
N PHE A 39 -13.11 -6.65 0.69
CA PHE A 39 -13.00 -8.10 0.54
C PHE A 39 -14.27 -8.85 0.95
N GLY A 40 -15.15 -8.24 1.77
CA GLY A 40 -16.37 -8.90 2.27
C GLY A 40 -16.10 -9.93 3.37
N GLU A 41 -17.12 -10.78 3.65
CA GLU A 41 -17.13 -11.68 4.83
C GLU A 41 -16.37 -13.00 4.61
N GLY A 42 -16.04 -13.36 3.38
CA GLY A 42 -15.40 -14.65 3.03
C GLY A 42 -13.87 -14.70 3.21
N VAL A 43 -13.26 -13.64 3.77
CA VAL A 43 -11.79 -13.47 3.79
C VAL A 43 -11.25 -13.41 5.21
N GLU A 44 -10.18 -14.16 5.44
CA GLU A 44 -9.29 -14.04 6.59
C GLU A 44 -8.00 -13.30 6.15
N LEU A 45 -7.74 -12.12 6.71
CA LEU A 45 -6.53 -11.36 6.43
C LEU A 45 -5.42 -11.72 7.42
N LEU A 46 -4.46 -12.52 6.96
CA LEU A 46 -3.23 -12.83 7.70
C LEU A 46 -2.24 -11.69 7.57
N GLN A 47 -1.58 -11.30 8.65
CA GLN A 47 -0.64 -10.18 8.62
C GLN A 47 0.71 -10.54 9.23
N ALA A 48 1.78 -10.01 8.64
CA ALA A 48 3.13 -10.15 9.13
C ALA A 48 3.91 -8.86 8.89
N GLY A 49 4.71 -8.45 9.87
CA GLY A 49 5.47 -7.21 9.82
C GLY A 49 6.98 -7.41 9.86
N ALA A 50 7.71 -6.71 9.00
CA ALA A 50 9.17 -6.76 8.98
C ALA A 50 9.81 -6.26 10.27
N LEU A 51 9.12 -5.39 11.03
CA LEU A 51 9.58 -4.90 12.33
C LEU A 51 8.97 -5.65 13.53
N ASP A 52 8.22 -6.73 13.30
CA ASP A 52 7.65 -7.53 14.39
C ASP A 52 8.75 -8.10 15.29
N GLY A 53 8.52 -8.01 16.60
CA GLY A 53 9.46 -8.50 17.62
C GLY A 53 10.67 -7.59 17.87
N LEU A 54 10.83 -6.50 17.14
CA LEU A 54 11.93 -5.55 17.38
C LEU A 54 11.58 -4.53 18.46
N THR A 55 12.58 -4.18 19.28
CA THR A 55 12.48 -3.05 20.23
C THR A 55 12.58 -1.72 19.50
N LYS A 56 12.15 -0.64 20.15
CA LYS A 56 12.31 0.72 19.62
C LYS A 56 13.77 1.09 19.34
N GLU A 57 14.70 0.64 20.18
CA GLU A 57 16.13 0.87 20.00
C GLU A 57 16.66 0.17 18.75
N GLN A 58 16.26 -1.08 18.53
CA GLN A 58 16.60 -1.81 17.32
C GLN A 58 16.04 -1.13 16.06
N ILE A 59 14.79 -0.67 16.11
CA ILE A 59 14.19 0.07 14.98
C ILE A 59 14.94 1.39 14.75
N ARG A 60 15.30 2.13 15.79
CA ARG A 60 16.08 3.38 15.65
C ARG A 60 17.45 3.14 15.03
N SER A 61 18.09 2.00 15.31
CA SER A 61 19.40 1.66 14.72
C SER A 61 19.33 1.35 13.22
N MET A 62 18.13 1.19 12.64
CA MET A 62 17.88 1.03 11.21
C MET A 62 17.69 2.36 10.47
N ALA A 63 18.16 3.49 11.04
CA ALA A 63 18.07 4.78 10.37
C ALA A 63 18.63 4.71 8.94
N PRO A 64 18.00 5.38 7.96
CA PRO A 64 18.43 5.28 6.57
C PRO A 64 19.87 5.73 6.39
N LEU A 65 20.65 4.98 5.62
CA LEU A 65 21.96 5.40 5.11
C LEU A 65 21.75 6.34 3.90
N GLU A 66 22.80 7.05 3.46
CA GLU A 66 22.70 7.99 2.34
C GLU A 66 22.22 7.33 1.03
N THR A 67 22.53 6.05 0.85
CA THR A 67 22.17 5.26 -0.36
C THR A 67 20.89 4.47 -0.21
N ASP A 68 20.27 4.46 0.98
CA ASP A 68 19.06 3.67 1.21
C ASP A 68 17.82 4.32 0.60
N TYR A 69 16.93 3.46 0.11
CA TYR A 69 15.55 3.86 -0.11
C TYR A 69 14.89 4.08 1.26
N VAL A 70 14.40 5.31 1.48
CA VAL A 70 13.80 5.70 2.78
C VAL A 70 12.38 5.14 2.86
N LEU A 71 12.11 4.42 3.93
CA LEU A 71 10.80 3.87 4.25
C LEU A 71 10.21 4.53 5.51
N VAL A 72 8.91 4.72 5.50
CA VAL A 72 8.15 5.27 6.64
C VAL A 72 7.00 4.33 6.98
N SER A 73 6.88 3.93 8.24
CA SER A 73 5.78 3.08 8.70
C SER A 73 5.32 3.43 10.11
N ARG A 74 4.03 3.15 10.37
CA ARG A 74 3.46 3.25 11.70
C ARG A 74 3.91 2.08 12.57
N LEU A 75 4.14 2.35 13.85
CA LEU A 75 4.42 1.36 14.90
C LEU A 75 3.13 1.05 15.69
N ASN A 76 3.14 -0.07 16.42
CA ASN A 76 1.97 -0.54 17.18
C ASN A 76 1.56 0.40 18.32
N ASP A 77 2.48 1.23 18.81
CA ASP A 77 2.19 2.25 19.83
C ASP A 77 1.58 3.55 19.23
N GLY A 78 1.33 3.58 17.92
CA GLY A 78 0.77 4.72 17.21
C GLY A 78 1.79 5.75 16.72
N THR A 79 3.06 5.66 17.12
CA THR A 79 4.13 6.47 16.55
C THR A 79 4.52 5.98 15.17
N PHE A 80 5.46 6.63 14.51
CA PHE A 80 6.02 6.17 13.24
C PHE A 80 7.54 6.15 13.29
N ALA A 81 8.13 5.35 12.39
CA ALA A 81 9.58 5.27 12.24
C ALA A 81 9.98 5.44 10.78
N LYS A 82 11.17 6.01 10.58
CA LYS A 82 11.88 6.05 9.31
C LYS A 82 13.06 5.09 9.39
N PHE A 83 13.25 4.29 8.34
CA PHE A 83 14.34 3.31 8.29
C PHE A 83 14.73 3.04 6.84
N GLY A 84 15.92 2.48 6.65
CA GLY A 84 16.43 2.09 5.34
C GLY A 84 15.83 0.77 4.88
N GLU A 85 15.54 0.66 3.57
CA GLU A 85 15.02 -0.57 2.96
C GLU A 85 15.93 -1.76 3.19
N SER A 86 17.24 -1.56 3.08
CA SER A 86 18.26 -2.63 3.20
C SER A 86 18.14 -3.44 4.49
N PHE A 87 17.67 -2.83 5.58
CA PHE A 87 17.55 -3.49 6.88
C PHE A 87 16.36 -4.47 6.98
N ILE A 88 15.41 -4.39 6.05
CA ILE A 88 14.14 -5.13 6.19
C ILE A 88 13.89 -6.17 5.09
N LEU A 89 14.68 -6.21 4.02
CA LEU A 89 14.41 -7.10 2.87
C LEU A 89 14.34 -8.58 3.28
N ASP A 90 15.35 -9.10 4.01
CA ASP A 90 15.34 -10.49 4.49
C ASP A 90 14.19 -10.78 5.46
N ARG A 91 13.82 -9.79 6.27
CA ARG A 91 12.68 -9.91 7.19
C ARG A 91 11.35 -9.95 6.45
N MET A 92 11.21 -9.16 5.37
CA MET A 92 10.04 -9.23 4.48
C MET A 92 9.95 -10.60 3.81
N GLN A 93 11.06 -11.14 3.31
CA GLN A 93 11.08 -12.51 2.76
C GLN A 93 10.63 -13.54 3.77
N SER A 94 11.10 -13.44 5.01
CA SER A 94 10.66 -14.32 6.10
C SER A 94 9.16 -14.18 6.41
N CYS A 95 8.61 -12.96 6.31
CA CYS A 95 7.18 -12.72 6.46
C CYS A 95 6.37 -13.37 5.33
N ILE A 96 6.83 -13.29 4.09
CA ILE A 96 6.20 -13.90 2.92
C ILE A 96 6.12 -15.42 3.14
N SER A 97 7.25 -16.07 3.42
CA SER A 97 7.31 -17.52 3.63
C SER A 97 6.37 -17.98 4.77
N ARG A 98 6.35 -17.23 5.88
CA ARG A 98 5.46 -17.53 7.01
C ARG A 98 3.97 -17.42 6.63
N LEU A 99 3.58 -16.45 5.83
CA LEU A 99 2.18 -16.32 5.39
C LEU A 99 1.78 -17.43 4.43
N GLU A 100 2.69 -17.89 3.57
CA GLU A 100 2.47 -19.06 2.72
C GLU A 100 2.23 -20.34 3.55
N GLU A 101 3.05 -20.55 4.58
CA GLU A 101 2.91 -21.69 5.51
C GLU A 101 1.57 -21.67 6.27
N GLN A 102 1.02 -20.48 6.53
CA GLN A 102 -0.30 -20.29 7.11
C GLN A 102 -1.45 -20.49 6.11
N GLY A 103 -1.13 -20.71 4.84
CA GLY A 103 -2.09 -21.02 3.78
C GLY A 103 -2.64 -19.80 3.06
N ALA A 104 -1.91 -18.68 3.03
CA ALA A 104 -2.28 -17.55 2.18
C ALA A 104 -2.29 -17.97 0.71
N VAL A 105 -3.36 -17.64 -0.03
CA VAL A 105 -3.50 -17.93 -1.47
C VAL A 105 -2.96 -16.82 -2.35
N LEU A 106 -2.76 -15.64 -1.78
CA LEU A 106 -2.18 -14.46 -2.38
C LEU A 106 -1.59 -13.60 -1.26
N ILE A 107 -0.50 -12.90 -1.53
CA ILE A 107 0.13 -11.99 -0.56
C ILE A 107 0.20 -10.58 -1.15
N MET A 108 -0.23 -9.59 -0.37
CA MET A 108 -0.11 -8.16 -0.67
C MET A 108 1.06 -7.55 0.10
N LEU A 109 1.83 -6.68 -0.53
CA LEU A 109 2.73 -5.79 0.22
C LEU A 109 1.95 -4.57 0.73
N PHE A 110 2.03 -4.29 2.02
CA PHE A 110 1.46 -3.09 2.63
C PHE A 110 2.49 -1.95 2.65
N CYS A 111 3.01 -1.66 1.47
CA CYS A 111 3.91 -0.54 1.23
C CYS A 111 3.86 -0.14 -0.25
N ALA A 112 3.78 1.16 -0.53
CA ALA A 112 3.84 1.70 -1.88
C ALA A 112 5.28 1.89 -2.40
N GLY A 113 6.30 1.60 -1.60
CA GLY A 113 7.70 1.68 -2.00
C GLY A 113 8.03 0.75 -3.18
N THR A 114 9.03 1.15 -3.93
CA THR A 114 9.58 0.34 -5.02
C THR A 114 10.62 -0.60 -4.42
N PHE A 115 10.34 -1.88 -4.41
CA PHE A 115 11.27 -2.91 -3.93
C PHE A 115 12.03 -3.55 -5.08
N PRO A 116 13.29 -3.99 -4.85
CA PRO A 116 14.00 -4.81 -5.81
C PRO A 116 13.25 -6.13 -6.07
N ASP A 117 13.44 -6.70 -7.25
CA ASP A 117 12.74 -7.93 -7.67
C ASP A 117 13.47 -9.18 -7.13
N ILE A 118 13.54 -9.29 -5.80
CA ILE A 118 14.30 -10.33 -5.08
C ILE A 118 13.41 -11.26 -4.26
N PHE A 119 12.14 -10.90 -4.04
CA PHE A 119 11.28 -11.73 -3.21
C PHE A 119 10.80 -12.96 -3.95
N GLU A 120 10.97 -14.11 -3.30
CA GLU A 120 10.46 -15.40 -3.76
C GLU A 120 9.12 -15.69 -3.09
N ALA A 121 8.13 -16.09 -3.88
CA ALA A 121 6.82 -16.50 -3.40
C ALA A 121 6.25 -17.63 -4.25
N LYS A 122 5.57 -18.59 -3.60
CA LYS A 122 4.86 -19.70 -4.26
C LYS A 122 3.45 -19.31 -4.70
N VAL A 123 2.91 -18.22 -4.12
CA VAL A 123 1.61 -17.64 -4.44
C VAL A 123 1.81 -16.27 -5.09
N PRO A 124 0.81 -15.71 -5.76
CA PRO A 124 0.91 -14.35 -6.31
C PRO A 124 1.31 -13.33 -5.23
N LEU A 125 2.37 -12.57 -5.49
CA LEU A 125 2.83 -11.47 -4.65
C LEU A 125 2.47 -10.15 -5.34
N VAL A 126 1.65 -9.34 -4.68
CA VAL A 126 1.07 -8.12 -5.25
C VAL A 126 1.74 -6.87 -4.70
N TYR A 127 2.31 -6.08 -5.61
CA TYR A 127 3.04 -4.85 -5.32
C TYR A 127 2.17 -3.63 -5.61
N PRO A 128 1.80 -2.82 -4.60
CA PRO A 128 1.00 -1.61 -4.82
C PRO A 128 1.65 -0.64 -5.81
N ALA A 129 2.97 -0.45 -5.75
CA ALA A 129 3.69 0.41 -6.68
C ALA A 129 3.47 -0.02 -8.15
N LYS A 130 3.56 -1.33 -8.45
CA LYS A 130 3.34 -1.86 -9.80
C LYS A 130 1.89 -1.62 -10.27
N ILE A 131 0.90 -1.74 -9.37
CA ILE A 131 -0.52 -1.45 -9.68
C ILE A 131 -0.71 0.05 -9.97
N LEU A 132 -0.24 0.91 -9.07
CA LEU A 132 -0.39 2.36 -9.23
C LEU A 132 0.28 2.85 -10.51
N ASN A 133 1.50 2.38 -10.81
CA ASN A 133 2.22 2.68 -12.04
C ASN A 133 1.45 2.20 -13.28
N GLY A 134 0.88 0.99 -13.24
CA GLY A 134 0.06 0.45 -14.32
C GLY A 134 -1.19 1.30 -14.58
N LEU A 135 -1.89 1.72 -13.53
CA LEU A 135 -3.06 2.59 -13.64
C LEU A 135 -2.70 3.99 -14.15
N ALA A 136 -1.60 4.58 -13.69
CA ALA A 136 -1.16 5.88 -14.19
C ALA A 136 -0.78 5.82 -15.68
N ARG A 137 -0.15 4.73 -16.13
CA ARG A 137 0.14 4.49 -17.56
C ARG A 137 -1.11 4.31 -18.43
N ALA A 138 -2.26 4.00 -17.83
CA ALA A 138 -3.53 3.91 -18.56
C ALA A 138 -4.10 5.29 -18.90
N LEU A 139 -3.58 6.37 -18.31
CA LEU A 139 -3.90 7.74 -18.74
C LEU A 139 -3.28 8.02 -20.13
N SER A 140 -3.82 9.03 -20.80
CA SER A 140 -3.28 9.45 -22.09
C SER A 140 -1.81 9.87 -22.00
N LYS A 141 -1.09 9.84 -23.12
CA LYS A 141 0.24 10.44 -23.21
C LYS A 141 0.16 11.91 -22.79
N ASN A 142 1.19 12.41 -22.16
CA ASN A 142 1.30 13.78 -21.65
C ASN A 142 0.47 14.03 -20.38
N SER A 143 0.30 13.03 -19.57
CA SER A 143 -0.38 13.17 -18.28
C SER A 143 0.55 13.74 -17.22
N ASN A 144 0.08 14.80 -16.56
CA ASN A 144 0.73 15.39 -15.41
C ASN A 144 0.16 14.79 -14.13
N ILE A 145 1.00 14.38 -13.21
CA ILE A 145 0.54 13.86 -11.93
C ILE A 145 1.10 14.62 -10.74
N ILE A 146 0.32 14.65 -9.67
CA ILE A 146 0.79 15.01 -8.35
C ILE A 146 0.94 13.73 -7.55
N VAL A 147 2.08 13.57 -6.86
CA VAL A 147 2.34 12.43 -5.98
C VAL A 147 2.42 12.92 -4.55
N ILE A 148 1.45 12.57 -3.71
CA ILE A 148 1.51 12.89 -2.28
C ILE A 148 2.34 11.80 -1.59
N THR A 149 3.55 12.18 -1.16
CA THR A 149 4.51 11.29 -0.49
C THR A 149 4.40 11.41 1.03
N PRO A 150 4.72 10.36 1.79
CA PRO A 150 4.59 10.41 3.26
C PRO A 150 5.64 11.26 3.96
N ASP A 151 6.75 11.63 3.28
CA ASP A 151 7.86 12.36 3.89
C ASP A 151 8.64 13.19 2.86
N GLU A 152 9.25 14.28 3.31
CA GLU A 152 10.12 15.14 2.49
C GLU A 152 11.30 14.38 1.87
N GLN A 153 11.89 13.44 2.60
CA GLN A 153 13.02 12.63 2.13
C GLN A 153 12.65 11.69 0.97
N GLN A 154 11.34 11.47 0.73
CA GLN A 154 10.84 10.65 -0.36
C GLN A 154 10.48 11.45 -1.62
N VAL A 155 10.67 12.75 -1.62
CA VAL A 155 10.38 13.60 -2.81
C VAL A 155 11.24 13.17 -4.00
N GLN A 156 12.55 12.96 -3.80
CA GLN A 156 13.42 12.50 -4.89
C GLN A 156 13.04 11.08 -5.35
N GLN A 157 12.71 10.19 -4.41
CA GLN A 157 12.24 8.84 -4.74
C GLN A 157 10.98 8.85 -5.60
N ALA A 158 10.07 9.82 -5.38
CA ALA A 158 8.88 9.97 -6.21
C ALA A 158 9.25 10.41 -7.65
N TYR A 159 10.21 11.32 -7.82
CA TYR A 159 10.72 11.66 -9.17
C TYR A 159 11.33 10.44 -9.85
N ASP A 160 12.14 9.66 -9.15
CA ASP A 160 12.83 8.48 -9.70
C ASP A 160 11.83 7.38 -10.09
N GLN A 161 10.78 7.18 -9.29
CA GLN A 161 9.74 6.18 -9.54
C GLN A 161 8.79 6.58 -10.67
N TRP A 162 8.33 7.82 -10.69
CA TRP A 162 7.24 8.27 -11.55
C TRP A 162 7.71 9.00 -12.81
N GLY A 163 8.87 9.66 -12.77
CA GLY A 163 9.44 10.40 -13.90
C GLY A 163 9.62 9.59 -15.18
N PRO A 164 10.04 8.31 -15.11
CA PRO A 164 10.17 7.48 -16.33
C PRO A 164 8.85 7.13 -17.02
N ILE A 165 7.71 7.33 -16.36
CA ILE A 165 6.39 6.89 -16.85
C ILE A 165 5.39 8.03 -17.07
N MET A 166 5.67 9.20 -16.53
CA MET A 166 4.77 10.39 -16.62
C MET A 166 5.54 11.56 -17.21
N GLU A 167 4.85 12.44 -17.95
CA GLU A 167 5.50 13.62 -18.55
C GLU A 167 5.94 14.62 -17.48
N LYS A 168 5.07 14.86 -16.50
CA LYS A 168 5.38 15.76 -15.39
C LYS A 168 4.94 15.14 -14.07
N VAL A 169 5.83 15.17 -13.12
CA VAL A 169 5.60 14.69 -11.74
C VAL A 169 5.81 15.85 -10.78
N THR A 170 4.85 16.07 -9.90
CA THR A 170 4.97 17.07 -8.83
C THR A 170 4.76 16.41 -7.48
N PRO A 171 5.83 16.01 -6.79
CA PRO A 171 5.73 15.47 -5.44
C PRO A 171 5.34 16.55 -4.44
N ILE A 172 4.45 16.20 -3.50
CA ILE A 172 4.04 17.03 -2.39
C ILE A 172 4.11 16.18 -1.11
N PRO A 173 4.99 16.48 -0.16
CA PRO A 173 5.08 15.73 1.08
C PRO A 173 3.91 16.04 2.01
N ALA A 174 3.36 14.99 2.66
CA ALA A 174 2.39 15.08 3.74
C ALA A 174 2.44 13.79 4.57
N ASN A 175 2.66 13.91 5.87
CA ASN A 175 2.76 12.73 6.74
C ASN A 175 1.38 12.09 6.97
N PRO A 176 1.14 10.83 6.55
CA PRO A 176 -0.14 10.14 6.76
C PRO A 176 -0.43 9.78 8.23
N TYR A 177 0.59 9.84 9.09
CA TYR A 177 0.53 9.50 10.51
C TYR A 177 0.57 10.73 11.42
N GLY A 178 0.67 11.92 10.82
CA GLY A 178 0.73 13.21 11.50
C GLY A 178 -0.65 13.90 11.60
N ASP A 179 -0.61 15.22 11.71
CA ASP A 179 -1.82 16.03 11.72
C ASP A 179 -2.47 16.07 10.32
N MET A 180 -3.77 15.86 10.26
CA MET A 180 -4.56 15.97 9.03
C MET A 180 -4.46 17.37 8.38
N ALA A 181 -4.02 18.38 9.11
CA ALA A 181 -3.70 19.70 8.58
C ALA A 181 -2.60 19.66 7.51
N GLU A 182 -1.64 18.74 7.58
CA GLU A 182 -0.62 18.58 6.55
C GLU A 182 -1.25 18.07 5.24
N VAL A 183 -2.16 17.10 5.33
CA VAL A 183 -2.92 16.59 4.17
C VAL A 183 -3.76 17.71 3.53
N ARG A 184 -4.39 18.57 4.34
CA ARG A 184 -5.14 19.72 3.83
C ARG A 184 -4.25 20.71 3.10
N LYS A 185 -3.09 21.06 3.66
CA LYS A 185 -2.11 21.95 3.00
C LYS A 185 -1.60 21.36 1.68
N ALA A 186 -1.33 20.03 1.65
CA ALA A 186 -0.95 19.36 0.41
C ALA A 186 -2.07 19.41 -0.64
N ALA A 187 -3.32 19.22 -0.23
CA ALA A 187 -4.49 19.33 -1.11
C ALA A 187 -4.69 20.76 -1.67
N GLU A 188 -4.48 21.79 -0.84
CA GLU A 188 -4.53 23.19 -1.26
C GLU A 188 -3.46 23.52 -2.31
N LYS A 189 -2.21 23.08 -2.08
CA LYS A 189 -1.15 23.17 -3.09
C LYS A 189 -1.52 22.43 -4.38
N ALA A 190 -2.05 21.22 -4.25
CA ALA A 190 -2.44 20.38 -5.39
C ALA A 190 -3.56 21.01 -6.23
N ARG A 191 -4.45 21.80 -5.63
CA ARG A 191 -5.54 22.52 -6.35
C ARG A 191 -5.01 23.41 -7.45
N ASP A 192 -3.96 24.15 -7.17
CA ASP A 192 -3.44 25.21 -8.04
C ASP A 192 -2.40 24.69 -9.06
N ILE A 193 -2.07 23.40 -9.03
CA ILE A 193 -1.17 22.72 -9.96
C ILE A 193 -2.00 22.11 -11.09
N ASP A 194 -1.59 22.32 -12.34
CA ASP A 194 -2.17 21.66 -13.50
C ASP A 194 -1.72 20.18 -13.52
N ALA A 195 -2.66 19.29 -13.22
CA ALA A 195 -2.44 17.84 -13.17
C ALA A 195 -3.75 17.07 -13.41
N ASP A 196 -3.62 15.93 -14.09
CA ASP A 196 -4.73 15.05 -14.46
C ASP A 196 -5.12 14.09 -13.33
N LEU A 197 -4.16 13.77 -12.46
CA LEU A 197 -4.32 12.78 -11.41
C LEU A 197 -3.49 13.13 -10.18
N ILE A 198 -4.04 12.84 -9.02
CA ILE A 198 -3.29 12.82 -7.75
C ILE A 198 -3.12 11.37 -7.31
N VAL A 199 -1.91 10.96 -6.99
CA VAL A 199 -1.60 9.66 -6.39
C VAL A 199 -1.19 9.87 -4.94
N MET A 200 -1.92 9.27 -4.00
CA MET A 200 -1.56 9.22 -2.59
C MET A 200 -0.69 7.97 -2.37
N ASP A 201 0.64 8.15 -2.48
CA ASP A 201 1.63 7.10 -2.66
C ASP A 201 2.17 6.55 -1.33
N CYS A 202 1.27 6.19 -0.46
CA CYS A 202 1.56 5.48 0.77
C CYS A 202 0.35 4.69 1.25
N ILE A 203 0.58 3.49 1.77
CA ILE A 203 -0.46 2.67 2.41
C ILE A 203 -1.06 3.34 3.65
N GLY A 204 -0.31 4.26 4.27
CA GLY A 204 -0.71 5.00 5.47
C GLY A 204 -1.83 6.00 5.24
N PHE A 205 -2.03 6.54 4.05
CA PHE A 205 -3.13 7.46 3.78
C PHE A 205 -4.49 6.77 3.86
N THR A 206 -5.43 7.41 4.56
CA THR A 206 -6.78 6.88 4.82
C THR A 206 -7.79 7.28 3.73
N LYS A 207 -8.96 6.63 3.72
CA LYS A 207 -10.11 7.06 2.89
C LYS A 207 -10.57 8.49 3.25
N GLU A 208 -10.47 8.86 4.53
CA GLU A 208 -10.76 10.24 4.97
C GLU A 208 -9.76 11.24 4.34
N ALA A 209 -8.46 10.93 4.38
CA ALA A 209 -7.44 11.76 3.73
C ALA A 209 -7.72 11.91 2.22
N LYS A 210 -8.07 10.81 1.53
CA LYS A 210 -8.49 10.87 0.12
C LYS A 210 -9.68 11.79 -0.10
N SER A 211 -10.69 11.71 0.77
CA SER A 211 -11.89 12.57 0.66
C SER A 211 -11.54 14.05 0.80
N ILE A 212 -10.64 14.38 1.73
CA ILE A 212 -10.12 15.74 1.92
C ILE A 212 -9.38 16.21 0.64
N VAL A 213 -8.44 15.41 0.16
CA VAL A 213 -7.67 15.76 -1.05
C VAL A 213 -8.59 15.96 -2.25
N SER A 214 -9.50 15.02 -2.51
CA SER A 214 -10.43 15.12 -3.64
C SER A 214 -11.35 16.32 -3.54
N SER A 215 -11.85 16.63 -2.34
CA SER A 215 -12.78 17.75 -2.12
C SER A 215 -12.11 19.12 -2.30
N ILE A 216 -10.84 19.26 -1.93
CA ILE A 216 -10.09 20.52 -2.00
C ILE A 216 -9.47 20.70 -3.40
N ALA A 217 -8.73 19.68 -3.87
CA ALA A 217 -8.00 19.79 -5.14
C ALA A 217 -8.91 19.66 -6.37
N LYS A 218 -10.13 19.10 -6.23
CA LYS A 218 -11.09 18.90 -7.33
C LYS A 218 -10.51 18.12 -8.52
N LYS A 219 -9.67 17.16 -8.25
CA LYS A 219 -9.01 16.28 -9.22
C LYS A 219 -9.28 14.82 -8.91
N PRO A 220 -9.17 13.90 -9.89
CA PRO A 220 -9.15 12.47 -9.62
C PRO A 220 -8.03 12.10 -8.65
N VAL A 221 -8.32 11.16 -7.72
CA VAL A 221 -7.35 10.72 -6.69
C VAL A 221 -7.27 9.20 -6.65
N LEU A 222 -6.08 8.64 -6.83
CA LEU A 222 -5.77 7.26 -6.50
C LEU A 222 -5.26 7.18 -5.05
N LEU A 223 -5.84 6.27 -4.27
CA LEU A 223 -5.40 5.98 -2.91
C LEU A 223 -4.78 4.58 -2.89
N CYS A 224 -3.53 4.47 -2.50
CA CYS A 224 -2.76 3.22 -2.53
C CYS A 224 -3.54 2.04 -1.90
N ARG A 225 -3.99 2.15 -0.63
CA ARG A 225 -4.64 1.04 0.08
C ARG A 225 -5.91 0.52 -0.56
N THR A 226 -6.79 1.41 -1.04
CA THR A 226 -8.05 0.98 -1.64
C THR A 226 -7.88 0.52 -3.08
N THR A 227 -6.90 1.04 -3.79
CA THR A 227 -6.52 0.57 -5.12
C THR A 227 -5.97 -0.85 -5.04
N LEU A 228 -5.05 -1.12 -4.11
CA LEU A 228 -4.53 -2.45 -3.84
C LEU A 228 -5.65 -3.43 -3.50
N ALA A 229 -6.51 -3.09 -2.53
CA ALA A 229 -7.59 -3.99 -2.09
C ALA A 229 -8.59 -4.30 -3.21
N ARG A 230 -8.99 -3.31 -4.03
CA ARG A 230 -9.89 -3.51 -5.16
C ARG A 230 -9.26 -4.40 -6.24
N THR A 231 -7.97 -4.22 -6.52
CA THR A 231 -7.25 -5.07 -7.48
C THR A 231 -7.20 -6.51 -7.00
N VAL A 232 -6.90 -6.72 -5.72
CA VAL A 232 -6.86 -8.09 -5.14
C VAL A 232 -8.26 -8.70 -5.08
N SER A 233 -9.28 -7.91 -4.73
CA SER A 233 -10.68 -8.36 -4.76
C SER A 233 -11.09 -8.83 -6.16
N GLU A 234 -10.74 -8.08 -7.21
CA GLU A 234 -10.98 -8.47 -8.62
C GLU A 234 -10.21 -9.73 -9.02
N MET A 235 -8.94 -9.86 -8.59
CA MET A 235 -8.11 -11.03 -8.89
C MET A 235 -8.63 -12.32 -8.28
N LEU A 236 -9.36 -12.24 -7.17
CA LEU A 236 -9.86 -13.39 -6.41
C LEU A 236 -11.37 -13.59 -6.53
N ASP A 237 -12.06 -12.73 -7.28
CA ASP A 237 -13.53 -12.74 -7.48
C ASP A 237 -14.30 -12.72 -6.14
N ILE A 238 -13.93 -11.75 -5.28
CA ILE A 238 -14.49 -11.55 -3.93
C ILE A 238 -14.97 -10.12 -3.72
#